data_a025afb10d1d34757f7c2c855dbef719
#
_entry.id   a025afb10d1d34757f7c2c855dbef719
#
_cell.length_a   1.000
_cell.length_b   1.000
_cell.length_c   1.000
_cell.angle_alpha   90.00
_cell.angle_beta   90.00
_cell.angle_gamma   90.00
#
_symmetry.space_group_name_H-M   'P 1'
#
loop_
_entity.id
_entity.type
_entity.pdbx_description
1 polymer ?
#
loop_
_entity_poly.entity_id
_entity_poly.type
_entity_poly.pdbx_seq_one_letter_code
_entity_poly.pdbx_strand_id
1 'polypeptide(L)'
;RDTGEIFFQNERVFNKSEKLVPGTKGIAIVHQDFQLEPGYTVYDNIRHHLIQFQKSYQESKTEEIITLCHLESIRNQTSKELSGGQKQKVALAKAIIEEPPLLLLDEPFSNLDNISKAEFKTILKNIVKKLTISLLFVTHDSIDALTFSDEILIIQNGELLKKGTPSDLIQKPPSKYAAQLLG
;
A
#
# COMPACT_ATOMS: atom_id res chain seq x y z
N ARG A 1 8.66 19.67 -9.25
CA ARG A 1 7.24 19.83 -9.29
C ARG A 1 6.87 21.01 -10.13
N ASP A 2 5.90 20.79 -10.88
CA ASP A 2 5.44 21.79 -11.76
C ASP A 2 4.24 22.54 -11.17
N THR A 3 3.06 22.36 -11.58
CA THR A 3 1.88 23.07 -11.09
C THR A 3 0.75 22.08 -10.87
N GLY A 4 -0.29 22.48 -10.13
CA GLY A 4 -1.47 21.69 -9.90
C GLY A 4 -1.79 21.49 -8.42
N GLU A 5 -2.98 21.02 -8.15
CA GLU A 5 -3.49 20.75 -6.82
C GLU A 5 -4.02 19.32 -6.77
N ILE A 6 -3.87 18.68 -5.61
CA ILE A 6 -4.43 17.36 -5.33
C ILE A 6 -5.52 17.53 -4.29
N PHE A 7 -6.65 16.90 -4.51
CA PHE A 7 -7.76 16.87 -3.56
C PHE A 7 -8.06 15.42 -3.15
N PHE A 8 -8.32 15.21 -1.87
CA PHE A 8 -8.79 13.96 -1.31
C PHE A 8 -10.04 14.24 -0.46
N GLN A 9 -11.15 13.57 -0.76
CA GLN A 9 -12.45 13.81 -0.10
C GLN A 9 -12.86 15.29 -0.05
N ASN A 10 -12.65 16.02 -1.16
CA ASN A 10 -12.87 17.46 -1.32
C ASN A 10 -11.96 18.39 -0.48
N GLU A 11 -10.99 17.85 0.25
CA GLU A 11 -9.98 18.61 0.96
C GLU A 11 -8.69 18.68 0.15
N ARG A 12 -8.05 19.86 0.09
CA ARG A 12 -6.77 20.03 -0.59
C ARG A 12 -5.67 19.30 0.15
N VAL A 13 -4.93 18.47 -0.58
CA VAL A 13 -3.73 17.81 -0.07
C VAL A 13 -2.55 18.78 -0.16
N PHE A 14 -2.03 19.20 0.99
CA PHE A 14 -0.88 20.08 1.07
C PHE A 14 0.43 19.32 0.89
N ASN A 15 1.41 19.95 0.25
CA ASN A 15 2.75 19.38 0.13
C ASN A 15 3.60 19.65 1.39
N LYS A 16 4.80 19.02 1.46
CA LYS A 16 5.70 19.13 2.63
C LYS A 16 6.12 20.57 2.95
N SER A 17 6.16 21.47 1.97
CA SER A 17 6.54 22.87 2.18
C SER A 17 5.39 23.73 2.73
N GLU A 18 4.17 23.26 2.64
CA GLU A 18 2.96 23.96 3.07
C GLU A 18 2.45 23.50 4.44
N LYS A 19 2.94 22.35 4.96
CA LYS A 19 2.55 21.79 6.26
C LYS A 19 3.74 21.56 7.19
N LEU A 20 3.58 21.92 8.47
CA LEU A 20 4.57 21.66 9.53
C LEU A 20 4.70 20.14 9.83
N VAL A 21 3.60 19.40 9.72
CA VAL A 21 3.60 17.94 9.91
C VAL A 21 3.27 17.27 8.58
N PRO A 22 4.17 16.42 8.05
CA PRO A 22 3.92 15.67 6.82
C PRO A 22 2.75 14.71 6.97
N GLY A 23 2.03 14.51 5.87
CA GLY A 23 0.94 13.54 5.78
C GLY A 23 -0.43 14.19 5.59
N THR A 24 -1.34 13.42 5.04
CA THR A 24 -2.75 13.80 4.86
C THR A 24 -3.61 12.80 5.61
N LYS A 25 -4.46 13.30 6.50
CA LYS A 25 -5.38 12.44 7.24
C LYS A 25 -6.21 11.60 6.27
N GLY A 26 -6.29 10.30 6.55
CA GLY A 26 -7.04 9.37 5.72
C GLY A 26 -6.27 8.82 4.50
N ILE A 27 -5.00 9.18 4.32
CA ILE A 27 -4.13 8.56 3.30
C ILE A 27 -2.94 7.91 4.00
N ALA A 28 -2.75 6.63 3.78
CA ALA A 28 -1.53 5.93 4.21
C ALA A 28 -0.71 5.52 2.98
N ILE A 29 0.61 5.52 3.15
CA ILE A 29 1.57 5.18 2.08
C ILE A 29 2.53 4.13 2.60
N VAL A 30 2.70 3.06 1.84
CA VAL A 30 3.78 2.09 2.05
C VAL A 30 4.86 2.35 1.00
N HIS A 31 6.02 2.80 1.46
CA HIS A 31 7.18 3.05 0.62
C HIS A 31 8.02 1.79 0.45
N GLN A 32 8.83 1.75 -0.59
CA GLN A 32 9.71 0.63 -0.92
C GLN A 32 10.80 0.35 0.15
N ASP A 33 11.17 1.34 0.96
CA ASP A 33 12.14 1.23 2.07
C ASP A 33 11.53 0.75 3.40
N PHE A 34 10.21 0.48 3.41
CA PHE A 34 9.40 -0.03 4.53
C PHE A 34 9.35 0.83 5.80
N GLN A 35 10.28 1.72 6.05
CA GLN A 35 10.36 2.66 7.19
C GLN A 35 10.02 2.03 8.56
N LEU A 36 10.63 0.87 8.86
CA LEU A 36 10.46 0.18 10.14
C LEU A 36 11.49 0.66 11.17
N GLU A 37 11.07 0.78 12.43
CA GLU A 37 11.96 1.10 13.55
C GLU A 37 12.85 -0.10 13.89
N PRO A 38 14.19 0.01 13.74
CA PRO A 38 15.09 -1.15 13.81
C PRO A 38 15.17 -1.83 15.18
N GLY A 39 14.87 -1.09 16.26
CA GLY A 39 14.92 -1.58 17.64
C GLY A 39 13.58 -2.10 18.17
N TYR A 40 12.51 -1.96 17.39
CA TYR A 40 11.18 -2.39 17.80
C TYR A 40 10.88 -3.80 17.27
N THR A 41 10.11 -4.54 18.06
CA THR A 41 9.49 -5.77 17.59
C THR A 41 8.45 -5.48 16.50
N VAL A 42 8.00 -6.51 15.77
CA VAL A 42 6.87 -6.38 14.84
C VAL A 42 5.65 -5.82 15.58
N TYR A 43 5.35 -6.35 16.75
CA TYR A 43 4.23 -5.88 17.58
C TYR A 43 4.36 -4.39 17.92
N ASP A 44 5.53 -3.94 18.38
CA ASP A 44 5.74 -2.55 18.77
C ASP A 44 5.74 -1.60 17.58
N ASN A 45 6.30 -2.01 16.44
CA ASN A 45 6.25 -1.24 15.19
C ASN A 45 4.80 -0.93 14.76
N ILE A 46 3.89 -1.87 14.94
CA ILE A 46 2.47 -1.71 14.58
C ILE A 46 1.76 -0.89 15.65
N ARG A 47 1.90 -1.28 16.93
CA ARG A 47 1.20 -0.66 18.06
C ARG A 47 1.54 0.82 18.27
N HIS A 48 2.76 1.23 17.96
CA HIS A 48 3.24 2.60 18.20
C HIS A 48 2.34 3.68 17.59
N HIS A 49 1.69 3.39 16.48
CA HIS A 49 0.75 4.32 15.83
C HIS A 49 -0.52 4.58 16.65
N LEU A 50 -0.82 3.73 17.63
CA LEU A 50 -1.99 3.84 18.49
C LEU A 50 -1.69 4.44 19.88
N ILE A 51 -0.51 5.02 20.08
CA ILE A 51 -0.06 5.48 21.41
C ILE A 51 -1.01 6.48 22.09
N GLN A 52 -1.79 7.22 21.31
CA GLN A 52 -2.79 8.18 21.80
C GLN A 52 -4.10 7.54 22.31
N PHE A 53 -4.31 6.25 22.06
CA PHE A 53 -5.53 5.53 22.44
C PHE A 53 -5.34 4.78 23.76
N GLN A 54 -6.44 4.33 24.36
CA GLN A 54 -6.41 3.50 25.57
C GLN A 54 -5.68 2.17 25.33
N LYS A 55 -4.95 1.69 26.32
CA LYS A 55 -4.11 0.49 26.21
C LYS A 55 -4.87 -0.74 25.73
N SER A 56 -6.07 -0.98 26.24
CA SER A 56 -6.91 -2.11 25.82
C SER A 56 -7.26 -2.07 24.33
N TYR A 57 -7.53 -0.88 23.79
CA TYR A 57 -7.76 -0.68 22.36
C TYR A 57 -6.49 -0.91 21.56
N GLN A 58 -5.34 -0.37 22.00
CA GLN A 58 -4.06 -0.61 21.34
C GLN A 58 -3.78 -2.11 21.20
N GLU A 59 -3.91 -2.86 22.28
CA GLU A 59 -3.66 -4.31 22.30
C GLU A 59 -4.61 -5.05 21.37
N SER A 60 -5.91 -4.85 21.51
CA SER A 60 -6.93 -5.52 20.69
C SER A 60 -6.76 -5.21 19.22
N LYS A 61 -6.53 -3.94 18.84
CA LYS A 61 -6.39 -3.52 17.46
C LYS A 61 -5.09 -4.04 16.85
N THR A 62 -4.00 -4.03 17.60
CA THR A 62 -2.72 -4.58 17.14
C THR A 62 -2.83 -6.08 16.85
N GLU A 63 -3.47 -6.86 17.73
CA GLU A 63 -3.68 -8.29 17.50
C GLU A 63 -4.56 -8.55 16.26
N GLU A 64 -5.61 -7.78 16.07
CA GLU A 64 -6.45 -7.87 14.88
C GLU A 64 -5.64 -7.68 13.59
N ILE A 65 -4.80 -6.67 13.54
CA ILE A 65 -3.98 -6.36 12.36
C ILE A 65 -2.85 -7.37 12.16
N ILE A 66 -2.22 -7.86 13.23
CA ILE A 66 -1.23 -8.94 13.19
C ILE A 66 -1.85 -10.18 12.51
N THR A 67 -3.04 -10.57 12.96
CA THR A 67 -3.76 -11.71 12.37
C THR A 67 -4.13 -11.46 10.91
N LEU A 68 -4.63 -10.27 10.58
CA LEU A 68 -5.02 -9.92 9.21
C LEU A 68 -3.84 -9.95 8.23
N CYS A 69 -2.64 -9.62 8.71
CA CYS A 69 -1.40 -9.59 7.91
C CYS A 69 -0.57 -10.88 8.01
N HIS A 70 -1.03 -11.92 8.72
CA HIS A 70 -0.33 -13.19 8.94
C HIS A 70 1.07 -12.98 9.57
N LEU A 71 1.13 -12.25 10.68
CA LEU A 71 2.37 -11.88 11.36
C LEU A 71 2.56 -12.56 12.73
N GLU A 72 1.67 -13.45 13.14
CA GLU A 72 1.64 -14.07 14.47
C GLU A 72 2.96 -14.75 14.83
N SER A 73 3.54 -15.51 13.89
CA SER A 73 4.77 -16.28 14.12
C SER A 73 6.02 -15.42 14.30
N ILE A 74 5.99 -14.16 13.83
CA ILE A 74 7.14 -13.24 13.87
C ILE A 74 6.90 -12.01 14.75
N ARG A 75 5.80 -11.96 15.49
CA ARG A 75 5.35 -10.78 16.26
C ARG A 75 6.41 -10.23 17.24
N ASN A 76 7.25 -11.10 17.80
CA ASN A 76 8.27 -10.75 18.77
C ASN A 76 9.67 -10.53 18.14
N GLN A 77 9.82 -10.76 16.84
CA GLN A 77 11.07 -10.50 16.13
C GLN A 77 11.26 -9.01 15.89
N THR A 78 12.51 -8.57 15.90
CA THR A 78 12.86 -7.20 15.53
C THR A 78 12.92 -7.05 14.00
N SER A 79 12.80 -5.82 13.50
CA SER A 79 12.83 -5.57 12.06
C SER A 79 14.14 -6.00 11.37
N LYS A 80 15.24 -6.15 12.13
CA LYS A 80 16.53 -6.63 11.61
C LYS A 80 16.52 -8.11 11.25
N GLU A 81 15.69 -8.91 11.93
CA GLU A 81 15.58 -10.36 11.76
C GLU A 81 14.64 -10.76 10.61
N LEU A 82 13.91 -9.78 10.06
CA LEU A 82 12.87 -10.05 9.06
C LEU A 82 13.43 -10.14 7.65
N SER A 83 12.88 -11.06 6.85
CA SER A 83 13.05 -11.07 5.39
C SER A 83 12.38 -9.85 4.74
N GLY A 84 12.71 -9.58 3.46
CA GLY A 84 12.10 -8.47 2.70
C GLY A 84 10.57 -8.55 2.65
N GLY A 85 10.01 -9.71 2.34
CA GLY A 85 8.56 -9.92 2.30
C GLY A 85 7.89 -9.78 3.68
N GLN A 86 8.57 -10.22 4.76
CA GLN A 86 8.09 -10.01 6.13
C GLN A 86 8.08 -8.51 6.49
N LYS A 87 9.15 -7.77 6.18
CA LYS A 87 9.22 -6.31 6.37
C LYS A 87 8.08 -5.60 5.65
N GLN A 88 7.78 -6.04 4.45
CA GLN A 88 6.69 -5.48 3.65
C GLN A 88 5.32 -5.71 4.30
N LYS A 89 5.04 -6.92 4.82
CA LYS A 89 3.81 -7.20 5.58
C LYS A 89 3.72 -6.34 6.85
N VAL A 90 4.82 -6.12 7.55
CA VAL A 90 4.85 -5.25 8.74
C VAL A 90 4.60 -3.79 8.36
N ALA A 91 5.22 -3.29 7.28
CA ALA A 91 4.98 -1.94 6.78
C ALA A 91 3.51 -1.74 6.36
N LEU A 92 2.91 -2.75 5.72
CA LEU A 92 1.48 -2.76 5.41
C LEU A 92 0.63 -2.71 6.68
N ALA A 93 0.93 -3.53 7.68
CA ALA A 93 0.22 -3.56 8.97
C ALA A 93 0.28 -2.19 9.68
N LYS A 94 1.46 -1.54 9.70
CA LYS A 94 1.63 -0.17 10.20
C LYS A 94 0.73 0.83 9.47
N ALA A 95 0.68 0.73 8.14
CA ALA A 95 -0.07 1.67 7.31
C ALA A 95 -1.59 1.56 7.49
N ILE A 96 -2.10 0.36 7.80
CA ILE A 96 -3.55 0.13 7.89
C ILE A 96 -4.11 0.13 9.31
N ILE A 97 -3.25 0.23 10.35
CA ILE A 97 -3.71 0.14 11.75
C ILE A 97 -4.75 1.21 12.13
N GLU A 98 -4.68 2.38 11.51
CA GLU A 98 -5.63 3.48 11.68
C GLU A 98 -6.79 3.45 10.66
N GLU A 99 -6.91 2.39 9.87
CA GLU A 99 -7.95 2.17 8.86
C GLU A 99 -8.12 3.35 7.89
N PRO A 100 -7.05 3.74 7.18
CA PRO A 100 -7.13 4.88 6.26
C PRO A 100 -8.09 4.56 5.10
N PRO A 101 -8.97 5.49 4.69
CA PRO A 101 -9.82 5.30 3.51
C PRO A 101 -9.07 5.05 2.20
N LEU A 102 -7.81 5.50 2.10
CA LEU A 102 -6.95 5.29 0.93
C LEU A 102 -5.57 4.77 1.33
N LEU A 103 -5.18 3.65 0.75
CA LEU A 103 -3.85 3.06 0.87
C LEU A 103 -3.10 3.20 -0.46
N LEU A 104 -1.92 3.80 -0.42
CA LEU A 104 -1.02 3.93 -1.56
C LEU A 104 0.16 2.96 -1.41
N LEU A 105 0.46 2.18 -2.44
CA LEU A 105 1.58 1.25 -2.46
C LEU A 105 2.50 1.56 -3.65
N ASP A 106 3.80 1.66 -3.38
CA ASP A 106 4.82 1.87 -4.39
C ASP A 106 5.55 0.56 -4.67
N GLU A 107 5.38 0.01 -5.88
CA GLU A 107 5.97 -1.25 -6.35
C GLU A 107 5.80 -2.43 -5.36
N PRO A 108 4.56 -2.72 -4.90
CA PRO A 108 4.35 -3.64 -3.78
C PRO A 108 4.68 -5.11 -4.07
N PHE A 109 4.97 -5.47 -5.31
CA PHE A 109 5.20 -6.87 -5.68
C PHE A 109 6.60 -7.13 -6.25
N SER A 110 7.40 -6.07 -6.46
CA SER A 110 8.67 -6.13 -7.21
C SER A 110 9.75 -7.00 -6.57
N ASN A 111 9.78 -7.06 -5.24
CA ASN A 111 10.84 -7.77 -4.49
C ASN A 111 10.35 -9.10 -3.89
N LEU A 112 9.24 -9.64 -4.37
CA LEU A 112 8.66 -10.88 -3.87
C LEU A 112 8.82 -12.02 -4.88
N ASP A 113 9.15 -13.21 -4.38
CA ASP A 113 9.02 -14.43 -5.16
C ASP A 113 7.52 -14.75 -5.43
N ASN A 114 7.25 -15.68 -6.35
CA ASN A 114 5.89 -15.97 -6.80
C ASN A 114 4.95 -16.42 -5.66
N ILE A 115 5.46 -17.18 -4.67
CA ILE A 115 4.66 -17.68 -3.55
C ILE A 115 4.33 -16.51 -2.60
N SER A 116 5.34 -15.74 -2.22
CA SER A 116 5.18 -14.56 -1.38
C SER A 116 4.29 -13.49 -2.04
N LYS A 117 4.40 -13.31 -3.36
CA LYS A 117 3.55 -12.41 -4.15
C LYS A 117 2.08 -12.84 -4.09
N ALA A 118 1.79 -14.12 -4.29
CA ALA A 118 0.43 -14.66 -4.23
C ALA A 118 -0.19 -14.49 -2.83
N GLU A 119 0.58 -14.78 -1.78
CA GLU A 119 0.17 -14.58 -0.39
C GLU A 119 -0.11 -13.10 -0.10
N PHE A 120 0.80 -12.20 -0.49
CA PHE A 120 0.66 -10.77 -0.26
C PHE A 120 -0.57 -10.18 -0.98
N LYS A 121 -0.84 -10.60 -2.23
CA LYS A 121 -2.07 -10.24 -2.95
C LYS A 121 -3.32 -10.70 -2.20
N THR A 122 -3.30 -11.90 -1.62
CA THR A 122 -4.43 -12.43 -0.83
C THR A 122 -4.65 -11.59 0.43
N ILE A 123 -3.58 -11.24 1.14
CA ILE A 123 -3.64 -10.34 2.31
C ILE A 123 -4.24 -8.99 1.91
N LEU A 124 -3.77 -8.36 0.84
CA LEU A 124 -4.31 -7.09 0.36
C LEU A 124 -5.79 -7.15 0.01
N LYS A 125 -6.26 -8.21 -0.68
CA LYS A 125 -7.70 -8.40 -0.97
C LYS A 125 -8.52 -8.51 0.31
N ASN A 126 -8.04 -9.24 1.29
CA ASN A 126 -8.72 -9.38 2.58
C ASN A 126 -8.80 -8.05 3.34
N ILE A 127 -7.71 -7.26 3.33
CA ILE A 127 -7.64 -5.93 3.93
C ILE A 127 -8.65 -4.99 3.26
N VAL A 128 -8.61 -4.86 1.94
CA VAL A 128 -9.51 -4.00 1.17
C VAL A 128 -10.98 -4.34 1.48
N LYS A 129 -11.31 -5.64 1.50
CA LYS A 129 -12.67 -6.11 1.80
C LYS A 129 -13.07 -5.87 3.26
N LYS A 130 -12.19 -6.21 4.22
CA LYS A 130 -12.51 -6.14 5.65
C LYS A 130 -12.60 -4.70 6.15
N LEU A 131 -11.66 -3.85 5.73
CA LEU A 131 -11.58 -2.46 6.18
C LEU A 131 -12.33 -1.48 5.25
N THR A 132 -12.87 -1.95 4.13
CA THR A 132 -13.59 -1.12 3.14
C THR A 132 -12.77 0.08 2.67
N ILE A 133 -11.48 -0.14 2.40
CA ILE A 133 -10.54 0.90 1.95
C ILE A 133 -10.34 0.85 0.44
N SER A 134 -9.96 1.99 -0.14
CA SER A 134 -9.48 2.06 -1.53
C SER A 134 -7.99 1.79 -1.58
N LEU A 135 -7.56 1.02 -2.59
CA LEU A 135 -6.16 0.71 -2.82
C LEU A 135 -5.72 1.31 -4.16
N LEU A 136 -4.65 2.11 -4.14
CA LEU A 136 -3.95 2.54 -5.34
C LEU A 136 -2.50 2.05 -5.26
N PHE A 137 -2.04 1.35 -6.28
CA PHE A 137 -0.65 0.93 -6.35
C PHE A 137 -0.01 1.28 -7.69
N VAL A 138 1.28 1.55 -7.66
CA VAL A 138 2.11 1.76 -8.86
C VAL A 138 2.91 0.50 -9.12
N THR A 139 2.95 0.06 -10.36
CA THR A 139 3.78 -1.07 -10.78
C THR A 139 4.21 -0.91 -12.24
N HIS A 140 5.37 -1.49 -12.58
CA HIS A 140 5.81 -1.67 -13.95
C HIS A 140 5.50 -3.08 -14.49
N ASP A 141 4.97 -3.98 -13.65
CA ASP A 141 4.57 -5.34 -14.03
C ASP A 141 3.11 -5.33 -14.51
N SER A 142 2.92 -5.50 -15.82
CA SER A 142 1.59 -5.53 -16.43
C SER A 142 0.73 -6.69 -15.94
N ILE A 143 1.32 -7.85 -15.62
CA ILE A 143 0.60 -9.01 -15.13
C ILE A 143 -0.01 -8.68 -13.76
N ASP A 144 0.75 -8.01 -12.90
CA ASP A 144 0.24 -7.58 -11.60
C ASP A 144 -0.90 -6.57 -11.76
N ALA A 145 -0.75 -5.58 -12.63
CA ALA A 145 -1.80 -4.61 -12.92
C ALA A 145 -3.05 -5.28 -13.49
N LEU A 146 -2.93 -6.14 -14.50
CA LEU A 146 -4.05 -6.78 -15.18
C LEU A 146 -4.80 -7.80 -14.29
N THR A 147 -4.10 -8.46 -13.37
CA THR A 147 -4.69 -9.54 -12.54
C THR A 147 -5.21 -9.08 -11.19
N PHE A 148 -4.82 -7.88 -10.75
CA PHE A 148 -5.10 -7.44 -9.38
C PHE A 148 -5.91 -6.15 -9.29
N SER A 149 -6.04 -5.36 -10.36
CA SER A 149 -6.76 -4.08 -10.34
C SER A 149 -8.18 -4.19 -10.91
N ASP A 150 -9.08 -3.37 -10.41
CA ASP A 150 -10.39 -3.12 -11.02
C ASP A 150 -10.29 -2.11 -12.18
N GLU A 151 -9.42 -1.11 -12.04
CA GLU A 151 -9.11 -0.09 -13.04
C GLU A 151 -7.60 0.15 -13.14
N ILE A 152 -7.13 0.47 -14.34
CA ILE A 152 -5.73 0.76 -14.62
C ILE A 152 -5.61 2.15 -15.26
N LEU A 153 -4.61 2.91 -14.83
CA LEU A 153 -4.17 4.14 -15.47
C LEU A 153 -2.83 3.91 -16.14
N ILE A 154 -2.76 4.10 -17.45
CA ILE A 154 -1.50 4.01 -18.21
C ILE A 154 -0.90 5.40 -18.32
N ILE A 155 0.32 5.56 -17.77
CA ILE A 155 1.06 6.82 -17.78
C ILE A 155 2.31 6.66 -18.63
N GLN A 156 2.57 7.63 -19.50
CA GLN A 156 3.80 7.71 -20.32
C GLN A 156 4.32 9.15 -20.30
N ASN A 157 5.60 9.32 -20.03
CA ASN A 157 6.26 10.64 -19.99
C ASN A 157 5.55 11.69 -19.11
N GLY A 158 4.94 11.25 -18.01
CA GLY A 158 4.20 12.13 -17.08
C GLY A 158 2.75 12.43 -17.51
N GLU A 159 2.29 11.92 -18.65
CA GLU A 159 0.94 12.12 -19.17
C GLU A 159 0.07 10.87 -19.00
N LEU A 160 -1.19 11.05 -18.65
CA LEU A 160 -2.18 9.98 -18.59
C LEU A 160 -2.64 9.65 -20.02
N LEU A 161 -2.23 8.47 -20.53
CA LEU A 161 -2.66 8.02 -21.84
C LEU A 161 -4.09 7.48 -21.86
N LYS A 162 -4.44 6.68 -20.87
CA LYS A 162 -5.75 6.04 -20.77
C LYS A 162 -6.04 5.58 -19.36
N LYS A 163 -7.31 5.62 -18.99
CA LYS A 163 -7.91 4.93 -17.86
C LYS A 163 -8.94 3.91 -18.39
N GLY A 164 -8.98 2.71 -17.82
CA GLY A 164 -9.95 1.68 -18.17
C GLY A 164 -9.82 0.42 -17.35
N THR A 165 -10.76 -0.50 -17.54
CA THR A 165 -10.66 -1.84 -16.96
C THR A 165 -9.56 -2.66 -17.63
N PRO A 166 -9.00 -3.70 -16.97
CA PRO A 166 -8.07 -4.62 -17.62
C PRO A 166 -8.56 -5.15 -18.97
N SER A 167 -9.83 -5.55 -19.06
CA SER A 167 -10.45 -6.07 -20.28
C SER A 167 -10.47 -5.04 -21.41
N ASP A 168 -10.87 -3.80 -21.10
CA ASP A 168 -10.93 -2.72 -22.11
C ASP A 168 -9.55 -2.39 -22.66
N LEU A 169 -8.55 -2.37 -21.80
CA LEU A 169 -7.17 -1.99 -22.17
C LEU A 169 -6.48 -3.07 -22.99
N ILE A 170 -6.77 -4.36 -22.73
CA ILE A 170 -6.28 -5.47 -23.56
C ILE A 170 -6.96 -5.46 -24.93
N GLN A 171 -8.29 -5.28 -24.99
CA GLN A 171 -9.03 -5.33 -26.24
C GLN A 171 -8.76 -4.12 -27.15
N LYS A 172 -8.56 -2.94 -26.56
CA LYS A 172 -8.35 -1.68 -27.30
C LYS A 172 -7.23 -0.84 -26.67
N PRO A 173 -5.98 -1.26 -26.78
CA PRO A 173 -4.86 -0.51 -26.25
C PRO A 173 -4.78 0.88 -26.90
N PRO A 174 -4.55 1.96 -26.12
CA PRO A 174 -4.59 3.34 -26.63
C PRO A 174 -3.42 3.70 -27.57
N SER A 175 -2.33 2.92 -27.53
CA SER A 175 -1.13 3.15 -28.33
C SER A 175 -0.33 1.87 -28.51
N LYS A 176 0.63 1.88 -29.46
CA LYS A 176 1.59 0.78 -29.62
C LYS A 176 2.39 0.53 -28.33
N TYR A 177 2.76 1.60 -27.61
CA TYR A 177 3.42 1.50 -26.31
C TYR A 177 2.55 0.75 -25.29
N ALA A 178 1.28 1.13 -25.17
CA ALA A 178 0.36 0.46 -24.27
C ALA A 178 0.17 -1.03 -24.64
N ALA A 179 0.05 -1.35 -25.92
CA ALA A 179 -0.03 -2.73 -26.39
C ALA A 179 1.22 -3.54 -26.01
N GLN A 180 2.41 -2.97 -26.14
CA GLN A 180 3.67 -3.61 -25.75
C GLN A 180 3.82 -3.75 -24.23
N LEU A 181 3.29 -2.78 -23.45
CA LEU A 181 3.31 -2.81 -21.99
C LEU A 181 2.37 -3.89 -21.44
N LEU A 182 1.24 -4.09 -22.08
CA LEU A 182 0.18 -5.00 -21.60
C LEU A 182 0.36 -6.47 -22.04
N GLY A 183 1.27 -6.74 -23.00
CA GLY A 183 1.59 -8.05 -23.54
C GLY A 183 0.94 -8.25 -24.90
#